data_6762dbd539c202ffc45f20110011e3b3
#
_entry.id   6762dbd539c202ffc45f20110011e3b3
#
_cell.length_a   1.000
_cell.length_b   1.000
_cell.length_c   1.000
_cell.angle_alpha   90.00
_cell.angle_beta   90.00
_cell.angle_gamma   90.00
#
_symmetry.space_group_name_H-M   'P 1'
#
loop_
_entity.id
_entity.type
_entity.pdbx_description
1 polymer ?
#
loop_
_entity_poly.entity_id
_entity_poly.type
_entity_poly.pdbx_seq_one_letter_code
_entity_poly.pdbx_strand_id
1 'polypeptide(L)'
;MSAITPTRERILYAAAELFRRQGYAGTGLNQIVAEAQAPFGSLYHHFPGGKQQLAEDVIRAGGAFFQHLVTAIYDAEPNAEASIRAVFTTAAETLTATDFQDACPIATIALDVASTNDHLRRATAEVFEEWTTALTERLDDSDHALAILAALEGAFVICRAQRTTRPMHAAGEMAAALVTR
;
A
#
# COMPACT_ATOMS: atom_id res chain seq x y z
N MET A 1 30.99 -1.29 6.83
CA MET A 1 30.32 -0.78 8.05
C MET A 1 28.86 -0.56 7.67
N SER A 2 27.93 -1.41 8.15
CA SER A 2 26.50 -1.21 7.92
C SER A 2 26.07 0.05 8.70
N ALA A 3 25.52 1.03 7.99
CA ALA A 3 24.97 2.23 8.63
C ALA A 3 23.83 1.80 9.58
N ILE A 4 23.92 2.21 10.85
CA ILE A 4 22.87 1.92 11.83
C ILE A 4 21.64 2.75 11.42
N THR A 5 20.56 2.07 11.01
CA THR A 5 19.30 2.73 10.66
C THR A 5 18.78 3.54 11.86
N PRO A 6 18.44 4.83 11.69
CA PRO A 6 17.94 5.68 12.77
C PRO A 6 16.72 5.06 13.48
N THR A 7 16.60 5.28 14.78
CA THR A 7 15.51 4.70 15.59
C THR A 7 14.12 5.07 15.06
N ARG A 8 13.92 6.32 14.58
CA ARG A 8 12.67 6.75 13.97
C ARG A 8 12.29 5.91 12.76
N GLU A 9 13.23 5.64 11.88
CA GLU A 9 13.00 4.85 10.67
C GLU A 9 12.70 3.38 11.00
N ARG A 10 13.39 2.78 11.99
CA ARG A 10 13.10 1.42 12.44
C ARG A 10 11.68 1.31 12.99
N ILE A 11 11.22 2.30 13.80
CA ILE A 11 9.84 2.33 14.34
C ILE A 11 8.84 2.48 13.20
N LEU A 12 9.08 3.37 12.23
CA LEU A 12 8.22 3.59 11.08
C LEU A 12 8.11 2.32 10.23
N TYR A 13 9.24 1.67 9.94
CA TYR A 13 9.28 0.43 9.17
C TYR A 13 8.52 -0.72 9.88
N ALA A 14 8.80 -0.93 11.17
CA ALA A 14 8.11 -1.95 11.96
C ALA A 14 6.59 -1.70 12.01
N ALA A 15 6.17 -0.44 12.14
CA ALA A 15 4.76 -0.08 12.11
C ALA A 15 4.13 -0.37 10.73
N ALA A 16 4.81 -0.02 9.63
CA ALA A 16 4.35 -0.29 8.27
C ALA A 16 4.12 -1.79 8.03
N GLU A 17 5.09 -2.64 8.44
CA GLU A 17 4.99 -4.09 8.32
C GLU A 17 3.81 -4.66 9.11
N LEU A 18 3.66 -4.24 10.36
CA LEU A 18 2.59 -4.72 11.23
C LEU A 18 1.21 -4.24 10.75
N PHE A 19 1.07 -2.97 10.37
CA PHE A 19 -0.20 -2.45 9.83
C PHE A 19 -0.60 -3.15 8.53
N ARG A 20 0.34 -3.47 7.66
CA ARG A 20 0.10 -4.18 6.41
C ARG A 20 -0.42 -5.61 6.64
N ARG A 21 0.12 -6.31 7.65
CA ARG A 21 -0.21 -7.72 7.93
C ARG A 21 -1.47 -7.89 8.76
N GLN A 22 -1.66 -7.08 9.79
CA GLN A 22 -2.71 -7.26 10.80
C GLN A 22 -3.62 -6.05 11.02
N GLY A 23 -3.45 -5.00 10.22
CA GLY A 23 -4.25 -3.77 10.27
C GLY A 23 -3.83 -2.81 11.38
N TYR A 24 -4.39 -1.60 11.30
CA TYR A 24 -4.18 -0.57 12.32
C TYR A 24 -4.77 -0.97 13.67
N ALA A 25 -6.03 -1.43 13.69
CA ALA A 25 -6.71 -1.78 14.95
C ALA A 25 -6.00 -2.94 15.68
N GLY A 26 -5.55 -3.95 14.95
CA GLY A 26 -4.88 -5.14 15.48
C GLY A 26 -3.44 -4.92 15.97
N THR A 27 -2.83 -3.74 15.74
CA THR A 27 -1.42 -3.48 16.04
C THR A 27 -1.28 -2.65 17.31
N GLY A 28 -0.52 -3.15 18.30
CA GLY A 28 -0.21 -2.42 19.53
C GLY A 28 1.14 -1.69 19.49
N LEU A 29 1.26 -0.54 20.21
CA LEU A 29 2.52 0.21 20.29
C LEU A 29 3.67 -0.61 20.89
N ASN A 30 3.39 -1.46 21.89
CA ASN A 30 4.39 -2.35 22.48
C ASN A 30 4.96 -3.33 21.44
N GLN A 31 4.12 -3.84 20.56
CA GLN A 31 4.54 -4.74 19.48
C GLN A 31 5.43 -4.01 18.47
N ILE A 32 5.06 -2.78 18.11
CA ILE A 32 5.85 -1.96 17.18
C ILE A 32 7.26 -1.69 17.72
N VAL A 33 7.38 -1.27 18.99
CA VAL A 33 8.70 -0.97 19.56
C VAL A 33 9.54 -2.23 19.76
N ALA A 34 8.92 -3.37 20.07
CA ALA A 34 9.60 -4.66 20.16
C ALA A 34 10.17 -5.08 18.79
N GLU A 35 9.36 -5.01 17.73
CA GLU A 35 9.78 -5.32 16.36
C GLU A 35 10.88 -4.36 15.87
N ALA A 36 10.76 -3.07 16.20
CA ALA A 36 11.77 -2.05 15.89
C ALA A 36 13.05 -2.17 16.70
N GLN A 37 13.09 -3.06 17.69
CA GLN A 37 14.18 -3.14 18.67
C GLN A 37 14.49 -1.75 19.29
N ALA A 38 13.46 -1.01 19.67
CA ALA A 38 13.55 0.35 20.19
C ALA A 38 13.00 0.43 21.61
N PRO A 39 13.59 1.29 22.48
CA PRO A 39 12.97 1.58 23.78
C PRO A 39 11.60 2.21 23.62
N PHE A 40 10.63 1.85 24.47
CA PHE A 40 9.26 2.36 24.40
C PHE A 40 9.20 3.91 24.45
N GLY A 41 10.02 4.55 25.26
CA GLY A 41 10.12 6.01 25.35
C GLY A 41 10.54 6.69 24.04
N SER A 42 11.29 5.99 23.17
CA SER A 42 11.70 6.52 21.86
C SER A 42 10.53 6.73 20.92
N LEU A 43 9.43 5.96 21.08
CA LEU A 43 8.24 6.12 20.26
C LEU A 43 7.62 7.51 20.47
N TYR A 44 7.35 7.89 21.69
CA TYR A 44 6.75 9.21 21.99
C TYR A 44 7.73 10.37 21.78
N HIS A 45 9.04 10.11 21.83
CA HIS A 45 10.04 11.10 21.45
C HIS A 45 9.97 11.43 19.94
N HIS A 46 9.81 10.41 19.09
CA HIS A 46 9.77 10.58 17.64
C HIS A 46 8.36 10.82 17.08
N PHE A 47 7.34 10.32 17.78
CA PHE A 47 5.93 10.38 17.40
C PHE A 47 5.08 10.83 18.61
N PRO A 48 5.13 12.13 18.97
CA PRO A 48 4.41 12.64 20.15
C PRO A 48 2.89 12.44 20.06
N GLY A 49 2.30 12.39 18.86
CA GLY A 49 0.89 12.03 18.64
C GLY A 49 0.59 10.52 18.73
N GLY A 50 1.59 9.72 19.13
CA GLY A 50 1.43 8.29 19.38
C GLY A 50 1.09 7.49 18.12
N LYS A 51 0.21 6.50 18.30
CA LYS A 51 -0.16 5.55 17.22
C LYS A 51 -0.80 6.24 16.02
N GLN A 52 -1.59 7.30 16.23
CA GLN A 52 -2.27 8.01 15.15
C GLN A 52 -1.28 8.74 14.25
N GLN A 53 -0.34 9.49 14.82
CA GLN A 53 0.72 10.17 14.07
C GLN A 53 1.60 9.16 13.33
N LEU A 54 1.99 8.08 14.01
CA LEU A 54 2.79 7.02 13.40
C LEU A 54 2.07 6.39 12.20
N ALA A 55 0.76 6.15 12.32
CA ALA A 55 -0.04 5.61 11.23
C ALA A 55 -0.16 6.60 10.05
N GLU A 56 -0.32 7.90 10.33
CA GLU A 56 -0.32 8.91 9.28
C GLU A 56 1.02 8.96 8.55
N ASP A 57 2.14 8.94 9.28
CA ASP A 57 3.49 8.90 8.68
C ASP A 57 3.68 7.62 7.82
N VAL A 58 3.16 6.47 8.27
CA VAL A 58 3.17 5.22 7.50
C VAL A 58 2.32 5.34 6.22
N ILE A 59 1.12 5.91 6.31
CA ILE A 59 0.23 6.11 5.15
C ILE A 59 0.93 6.97 4.10
N ARG A 60 1.48 8.12 4.50
CA ARG A 60 2.14 9.05 3.57
C ARG A 60 3.41 8.46 2.96
N ALA A 61 4.29 7.89 3.78
CA ALA A 61 5.53 7.27 3.30
C ALA A 61 5.26 6.03 2.43
N GLY A 62 4.33 5.19 2.84
CA GLY A 62 3.93 3.99 2.10
C GLY A 62 3.23 4.36 0.79
N GLY A 63 2.37 5.37 0.81
CA GLY A 63 1.69 5.89 -0.37
C GLY A 63 2.67 6.38 -1.43
N ALA A 64 3.61 7.23 -1.04
CA ALA A 64 4.65 7.75 -1.93
C ALA A 64 5.56 6.64 -2.49
N PHE A 65 5.97 5.69 -1.64
CA PHE A 65 6.78 4.54 -2.06
C PHE A 65 6.05 3.67 -3.09
N PHE A 66 4.78 3.34 -2.83
CA PHE A 66 3.98 2.50 -3.72
C PHE A 66 3.71 3.19 -5.06
N GLN A 67 3.40 4.49 -5.04
CA GLN A 67 3.25 5.29 -6.25
C GLN A 67 4.52 5.27 -7.10
N HIS A 68 5.69 5.46 -6.49
CA HIS A 68 6.97 5.38 -7.18
C HIS A 68 7.22 4.00 -7.81
N LEU A 69 6.93 2.92 -7.07
CA LEU A 69 7.08 1.56 -7.56
C LEU A 69 6.18 1.30 -8.77
N VAL A 70 4.89 1.61 -8.66
CA VAL A 70 3.90 1.41 -9.75
C VAL A 70 4.27 2.26 -10.97
N THR A 71 4.69 3.51 -10.76
CA THR A 71 5.16 4.39 -11.81
C THR A 71 6.37 3.81 -12.54
N ALA A 72 7.37 3.31 -11.80
CA ALA A 72 8.55 2.72 -12.39
C ALA A 72 8.23 1.46 -13.22
N ILE A 73 7.32 0.62 -12.74
CA ILE A 73 6.85 -0.56 -13.49
C ILE A 73 6.11 -0.11 -14.76
N TYR A 74 5.21 0.87 -14.61
CA TYR A 74 4.41 1.39 -15.72
C TYR A 74 5.30 1.98 -16.82
N ASP A 75 6.25 2.83 -16.45
CA ASP A 75 7.10 3.55 -17.40
C ASP A 75 8.18 2.67 -18.04
N ALA A 76 8.39 1.45 -17.54
CA ALA A 76 9.33 0.47 -18.12
C ALA A 76 8.75 -0.27 -19.36
N GLU A 77 7.43 -0.22 -19.56
CA GLU A 77 6.75 -0.98 -20.59
C GLU A 77 6.44 -0.13 -21.84
N PRO A 78 6.31 -0.74 -23.03
CA PRO A 78 6.20 -0.03 -24.29
C PRO A 78 4.85 0.66 -24.55
N ASN A 79 3.80 0.30 -23.81
CA ASN A 79 2.46 0.84 -23.96
C ASN A 79 1.61 0.60 -22.71
N ALA A 80 0.50 1.33 -22.60
CA ALA A 80 -0.40 1.29 -21.44
C ALA A 80 -0.91 -0.13 -21.13
N GLU A 81 -1.25 -0.92 -22.15
CA GLU A 81 -1.75 -2.28 -21.99
C GLU A 81 -0.69 -3.19 -21.32
N ALA A 82 0.55 -3.16 -21.81
CA ALA A 82 1.66 -3.90 -21.24
C ALA A 82 1.98 -3.41 -19.81
N SER A 83 1.97 -2.09 -19.59
CA SER A 83 2.19 -1.47 -18.29
C SER A 83 1.19 -1.94 -17.23
N ILE A 84 -0.09 -1.94 -17.57
CA ILE A 84 -1.13 -2.42 -16.65
C ILE A 84 -0.93 -3.91 -16.33
N ARG A 85 -0.69 -4.76 -17.34
CA ARG A 85 -0.38 -6.18 -17.09
C ARG A 85 0.84 -6.36 -16.18
N ALA A 86 1.91 -5.60 -16.40
CA ALA A 86 3.12 -5.68 -15.59
C ALA A 86 2.86 -5.32 -14.12
N VAL A 87 2.08 -4.27 -13.84
CA VAL A 87 1.69 -3.88 -12.46
C VAL A 87 0.95 -5.02 -11.76
N PHE A 88 -0.08 -5.60 -12.39
CA PHE A 88 -0.85 -6.69 -11.80
C PHE A 88 -0.01 -7.99 -11.67
N THR A 89 0.87 -8.28 -12.61
CA THR A 89 1.78 -9.43 -12.53
C THR A 89 2.75 -9.27 -11.36
N THR A 90 3.38 -8.11 -11.20
CA THR A 90 4.28 -7.83 -10.07
C THR A 90 3.55 -7.91 -8.73
N ALA A 91 2.31 -7.45 -8.66
CA ALA A 91 1.47 -7.60 -7.47
C ALA A 91 1.18 -9.09 -7.14
N ALA A 92 0.90 -9.92 -8.15
CA ALA A 92 0.70 -11.37 -7.99
C ALA A 92 1.99 -12.08 -7.52
N GLU A 93 3.13 -11.72 -8.06
CA GLU A 93 4.45 -12.23 -7.65
C GLU A 93 4.76 -11.88 -6.20
N THR A 94 4.50 -10.63 -5.79
CA THR A 94 4.67 -10.17 -4.41
C THR A 94 3.79 -10.96 -3.44
N LEU A 95 2.52 -11.18 -3.78
CA LEU A 95 1.61 -12.00 -2.98
C LEU A 95 2.14 -13.43 -2.80
N THR A 96 2.65 -14.03 -3.87
CA THR A 96 3.23 -15.38 -3.81
C THR A 96 4.49 -15.41 -2.96
N ALA A 97 5.39 -14.46 -3.15
CA ALA A 97 6.67 -14.37 -2.43
C ALA A 97 6.48 -14.17 -0.91
N THR A 98 5.36 -13.56 -0.50
CA THR A 98 5.02 -13.29 0.90
C THR A 98 4.00 -14.29 1.49
N ASP A 99 3.76 -15.41 0.80
CA ASP A 99 2.76 -16.40 1.20
C ASP A 99 1.38 -15.77 1.47
N PHE A 100 0.97 -14.81 0.64
CA PHE A 100 -0.29 -14.05 0.73
C PHE A 100 -0.46 -13.26 2.05
N GLN A 101 0.61 -12.99 2.78
CA GLN A 101 0.55 -12.21 4.02
C GLN A 101 0.45 -10.71 3.73
N ASP A 102 1.06 -10.25 2.64
CA ASP A 102 1.11 -8.86 2.27
C ASP A 102 -0.16 -8.41 1.54
N ALA A 103 -0.51 -7.14 1.73
CA ALA A 103 -1.58 -6.45 1.03
C ALA A 103 -1.13 -5.03 0.69
N CYS A 104 -1.98 -4.28 0.01
CA CYS A 104 -1.77 -2.84 -0.06
C CYS A 104 -1.81 -2.24 1.35
N PRO A 105 -0.75 -1.57 1.82
CA PRO A 105 -0.69 -1.03 3.18
C PRO A 105 -1.76 0.04 3.40
N ILE A 106 -2.09 0.82 2.37
CA ILE A 106 -3.05 1.91 2.45
C ILE A 106 -4.47 1.36 2.55
N ALA A 107 -4.85 0.40 1.68
CA ALA A 107 -6.17 -0.21 1.72
C ALA A 107 -6.43 -0.96 3.03
N THR A 108 -5.43 -1.65 3.58
CA THR A 108 -5.57 -2.35 4.86
C THR A 108 -5.88 -1.39 6.00
N ILE A 109 -5.19 -0.23 6.07
CA ILE A 109 -5.48 0.79 7.07
C ILE A 109 -6.83 1.45 6.79
N ALA A 110 -7.13 1.79 5.51
CA ALA A 110 -8.37 2.46 5.13
C ALA A 110 -9.60 1.68 5.57
N LEU A 111 -9.62 0.36 5.38
CA LEU A 111 -10.72 -0.51 5.83
C LEU A 111 -10.93 -0.45 7.35
N ASP A 112 -9.86 -0.37 8.14
CA ASP A 112 -9.93 -0.32 9.60
C ASP A 112 -10.43 1.04 10.13
N VAL A 113 -10.05 2.13 9.44
CA VAL A 113 -10.23 3.48 9.98
C VAL A 113 -11.45 4.21 9.41
N ALA A 114 -12.04 3.72 8.31
CA ALA A 114 -13.07 4.42 7.54
C ALA A 114 -14.25 4.93 8.39
N SER A 115 -14.67 4.17 9.41
CA SER A 115 -15.78 4.51 10.29
C SER A 115 -15.35 4.92 11.71
N THR A 116 -14.06 4.85 12.04
CA THR A 116 -13.58 4.97 13.43
C THR A 116 -12.60 6.11 13.65
N ASN A 117 -11.90 6.57 12.61
CA ASN A 117 -10.89 7.62 12.69
C ASN A 117 -10.88 8.51 11.44
N ASP A 118 -11.61 9.63 11.50
CA ASP A 118 -11.77 10.55 10.36
C ASP A 118 -10.43 11.19 9.91
N HIS A 119 -9.48 11.38 10.83
CA HIS A 119 -8.16 11.91 10.49
C HIS A 119 -7.39 10.94 9.57
N LEU A 120 -7.27 9.67 9.97
CA LEU A 120 -6.60 8.65 9.16
C LEU A 120 -7.38 8.28 7.89
N ARG A 121 -8.72 8.31 7.96
CA ARG A 121 -9.57 8.15 6.75
C ARG A 121 -9.23 9.18 5.69
N ARG A 122 -9.08 10.47 6.10
CA ARG A 122 -8.67 11.53 5.16
C ARG A 122 -7.27 11.30 4.60
N ALA A 123 -6.31 10.92 5.44
CA ALA A 123 -4.96 10.63 4.98
C ALA A 123 -4.92 9.49 3.94
N THR A 124 -5.71 8.42 4.14
CA THR A 124 -5.81 7.34 3.13
C THR A 124 -6.53 7.79 1.87
N ALA A 125 -7.56 8.63 1.97
CA ALA A 125 -8.28 9.18 0.82
C ALA A 125 -7.37 10.06 -0.05
N GLU A 126 -6.56 10.92 0.57
CA GLU A 126 -5.57 11.76 -0.12
C GLU A 126 -4.57 10.91 -0.93
N VAL A 127 -4.06 9.82 -0.35
CA VAL A 127 -3.15 8.91 -1.07
C VAL A 127 -3.84 8.22 -2.26
N PHE A 128 -5.07 7.75 -2.11
CA PHE A 128 -5.82 7.17 -3.23
C PHE A 128 -6.11 8.20 -4.33
N GLU A 129 -6.36 9.45 -3.97
CA GLU A 129 -6.54 10.55 -4.93
C GLU A 129 -5.23 10.84 -5.68
N GLU A 130 -4.09 10.88 -4.98
CA GLU A 130 -2.75 11.05 -5.59
C GLU A 130 -2.46 9.91 -6.60
N TRP A 131 -2.74 8.65 -6.23
CA TRP A 131 -2.54 7.51 -7.12
C TRP A 131 -3.45 7.54 -8.34
N THR A 132 -4.74 7.89 -8.13
CA THR A 132 -5.70 8.04 -9.23
C THR A 132 -5.28 9.15 -10.18
N THR A 133 -4.82 10.28 -9.65
CA THR A 133 -4.32 11.41 -10.45
C THR A 133 -3.11 10.99 -11.28
N ALA A 134 -2.12 10.35 -10.66
CA ALA A 134 -0.92 9.89 -11.35
C ALA A 134 -1.22 8.89 -12.48
N LEU A 135 -2.22 8.04 -12.30
CA LEU A 135 -2.65 7.10 -13.34
C LEU A 135 -3.49 7.80 -14.42
N THR A 136 -4.33 8.77 -14.04
CA THR A 136 -5.10 9.60 -14.98
C THR A 136 -4.20 10.35 -15.96
N GLU A 137 -3.09 10.93 -15.46
CA GLU A 137 -2.10 11.62 -16.31
C GLU A 137 -1.50 10.71 -17.39
N ARG A 138 -1.45 9.40 -17.17
CA ARG A 138 -0.92 8.41 -18.12
C ARG A 138 -1.97 7.86 -19.08
N LEU A 139 -3.20 7.76 -18.63
CA LEU A 139 -4.31 7.15 -19.39
C LEU A 139 -5.16 8.18 -20.11
N ASP A 140 -5.11 9.46 -19.71
CA ASP A 140 -6.01 10.54 -20.15
C ASP A 140 -7.50 10.20 -19.89
N ASP A 141 -7.76 9.41 -18.83
CA ASP A 141 -9.09 8.94 -18.46
C ASP A 141 -9.17 8.64 -16.94
N SER A 142 -9.89 9.50 -16.21
CA SER A 142 -10.00 9.40 -14.76
C SER A 142 -10.88 8.23 -14.29
N ASP A 143 -11.91 7.87 -15.07
CA ASP A 143 -12.81 6.78 -14.71
C ASP A 143 -12.12 5.43 -14.93
N HIS A 144 -11.32 5.28 -15.98
CA HIS A 144 -10.48 4.12 -16.18
C HIS A 144 -9.41 4.02 -15.08
N ALA A 145 -8.75 5.13 -14.72
CA ALA A 145 -7.77 5.16 -13.65
C ALA A 145 -8.37 4.67 -12.31
N LEU A 146 -9.54 5.20 -11.95
CA LEU A 146 -10.24 4.80 -10.73
C LEU A 146 -10.69 3.34 -10.77
N ALA A 147 -11.22 2.86 -11.91
CA ALA A 147 -11.64 1.47 -12.08
C ALA A 147 -10.47 0.50 -11.97
N ILE A 148 -9.31 0.83 -12.54
CA ILE A 148 -8.07 0.02 -12.46
C ILE A 148 -7.56 -0.05 -11.02
N LEU A 149 -7.51 1.08 -10.31
CA LEU A 149 -7.13 1.10 -8.90
C LEU A 149 -8.08 0.26 -8.06
N ALA A 150 -9.40 0.42 -8.23
CA ALA A 150 -10.39 -0.36 -7.50
C ALA A 150 -10.28 -1.88 -7.80
N ALA A 151 -9.98 -2.24 -9.05
CA ALA A 151 -9.76 -3.63 -9.44
C ALA A 151 -8.50 -4.23 -8.78
N LEU A 152 -7.41 -3.47 -8.70
CA LEU A 152 -6.18 -3.88 -8.05
C LEU A 152 -6.38 -4.13 -6.55
N GLU A 153 -7.03 -3.20 -5.85
CA GLU A 153 -7.30 -3.32 -4.42
C GLU A 153 -8.28 -4.47 -4.12
N GLY A 154 -9.32 -4.61 -4.92
CA GLY A 154 -10.25 -5.74 -4.83
C GLY A 154 -9.56 -7.09 -5.07
N ALA A 155 -8.65 -7.15 -6.05
CA ALA A 155 -7.88 -8.35 -6.35
C ALA A 155 -6.96 -8.75 -5.18
N PHE A 156 -6.30 -7.79 -4.50
CA PHE A 156 -5.51 -8.06 -3.29
C PHE A 156 -6.35 -8.77 -2.22
N VAL A 157 -7.55 -8.26 -1.93
CA VAL A 157 -8.46 -8.84 -0.92
C VAL A 157 -8.85 -10.27 -1.28
N ILE A 158 -9.26 -10.51 -2.54
CA ILE A 158 -9.73 -11.83 -2.99
C ILE A 158 -8.57 -12.84 -3.05
N CYS A 159 -7.41 -12.42 -3.57
CA CYS A 159 -6.22 -13.29 -3.64
C CYS A 159 -5.79 -13.77 -2.26
N ARG A 160 -5.76 -12.89 -1.27
CA ARG A 160 -5.39 -13.24 0.12
C ARG A 160 -6.40 -14.21 0.74
N ALA A 161 -7.69 -13.97 0.56
CA ALA A 161 -8.75 -14.82 1.08
C ALA A 161 -8.73 -16.22 0.46
N GLN A 162 -8.48 -16.31 -0.84
CA GLN A 162 -8.48 -17.57 -1.59
C GLN A 162 -7.09 -18.24 -1.67
N ARG A 163 -6.02 -17.54 -1.26
CA ARG A 163 -4.62 -17.98 -1.37
C ARG A 163 -4.25 -18.41 -2.80
N THR A 164 -4.65 -17.60 -3.78
CA THR A 164 -4.38 -17.80 -5.20
C THR A 164 -4.22 -16.46 -5.91
N THR A 165 -3.37 -16.40 -6.93
CA THR A 165 -3.15 -15.19 -7.75
C THR A 165 -4.15 -15.05 -8.90
N ARG A 166 -5.04 -16.02 -9.10
CA ARG A 166 -6.02 -16.01 -10.20
C ARG A 166 -6.87 -14.72 -10.26
N PRO A 167 -7.40 -14.19 -9.15
CA PRO A 167 -8.14 -12.92 -9.18
C PRO A 167 -7.27 -11.74 -9.65
N MET A 168 -6.00 -11.69 -9.27
CA MET A 168 -5.07 -10.64 -9.70
C MET A 168 -4.84 -10.67 -11.21
N HIS A 169 -4.57 -11.84 -11.78
CA HIS A 169 -4.42 -11.99 -13.23
C HIS A 169 -5.70 -11.66 -13.98
N ALA A 170 -6.87 -12.12 -13.51
CA ALA A 170 -8.15 -11.81 -14.14
C ALA A 170 -8.46 -10.29 -14.12
N ALA A 171 -8.19 -9.63 -12.99
CA ALA A 171 -8.34 -8.19 -12.87
C ALA A 171 -7.36 -7.43 -13.79
N GLY A 172 -6.12 -7.91 -13.90
CA GLY A 172 -5.10 -7.33 -14.79
C GLY A 172 -5.48 -7.41 -16.26
N GLU A 173 -6.00 -8.54 -16.73
CA GLU A 173 -6.48 -8.69 -18.12
C GLU A 173 -7.68 -7.78 -18.40
N MET A 174 -8.63 -7.70 -17.49
CA MET A 174 -9.76 -6.79 -17.59
C MET A 174 -9.31 -5.33 -17.62
N ALA A 175 -8.41 -4.94 -16.72
CA ALA A 175 -7.86 -3.58 -16.64
C ALA A 175 -7.05 -3.21 -17.91
N ALA A 176 -6.24 -4.13 -18.44
CA ALA A 176 -5.51 -3.94 -19.69
C ALA A 176 -6.44 -3.74 -20.88
N ALA A 177 -7.57 -4.47 -20.94
CA ALA A 177 -8.56 -4.31 -21.99
C ALA A 177 -9.26 -2.93 -21.98
N LEU A 178 -9.35 -2.26 -20.82
CA LEU A 178 -9.90 -0.89 -20.74
C LEU A 178 -9.02 0.14 -21.45
N VAL A 179 -7.72 -0.08 -21.53
CA VAL A 179 -6.74 0.88 -22.07
C VAL A 179 -6.27 0.51 -23.48
N THR A 180 -6.77 -0.58 -24.05
CA THR A 180 -6.51 -0.97 -25.44
C THR A 180 -7.30 -0.04 -26.38
N ARG A 181 -6.58 0.79 -27.14
CA ARG A 181 -7.16 1.68 -28.18
C ARG A 181 -6.85 1.16 -29.57
#